data_86e7aa87cc949d9cc8589b56c919f14e
#
_entry.id   86e7aa87cc949d9cc8589b56c919f14e
#
_cell.length_a   1.000
_cell.length_b   1.000
_cell.length_c   1.000
_cell.angle_alpha   90.00
_cell.angle_beta   90.00
_cell.angle_gamma   90.00
#
_symmetry.space_group_name_H-M   'P 1'
#
loop_
_entity.id
_entity.type
_entity.pdbx_description
1 polymer ?
#
loop_
_entity_poly.entity_id
_entity_poly.type
_entity_poly.pdbx_seq_one_letter_code
_entity_poly.pdbx_strand_id
1 'polypeptide(L)'
;VQNMLSVNAGGSPINWENILDADLYNSIMDGSFKGTNWIDAIRNQNAPYQNHALNVVGGSDRTKMSMGISNTSQEGIFGYPVQSKYNRTTVRINSDHVILRKGNLDIISLGQNMTYTYSTKSGIGIGNHYWNDIFNMLVANPILPMYNEAGEYTDYDETEATGLWALDAYVANPVVSMVKSGRGNNQSQNHALNLSANLRIQPIKDLVFRSQVNYRMSASTYRDYSMVYKTSNYAFSDTDTVSQSASAGWNWSWENTLNYKFNIAQKNHFDVLAGSTLEHSGFGESVNAARSGGAWPNDYLHAYVGNMIGTVDPASIGGSTWGDSGLASFFGRINYDYDEKYMLSAIIRADGSSNFARGHRW
;
A
#
# COMPACT_ATOMS: atom_id res chain seq x y z
N VAL A 1 -0.63 -19.84 -34.52
CA VAL A 1 -0.58 -20.55 -33.24
C VAL A 1 -1.81 -21.40 -33.05
N GLN A 2 -3.05 -20.87 -33.12
CA GLN A 2 -4.29 -21.63 -32.91
C GLN A 2 -4.48 -22.76 -33.93
N ASN A 3 -4.17 -22.55 -35.21
CA ASN A 3 -4.17 -23.63 -36.20
C ASN A 3 -3.19 -24.75 -35.83
N MET A 4 -1.99 -24.42 -35.37
CA MET A 4 -1.01 -25.41 -34.91
C MET A 4 -1.50 -26.17 -33.68
N LEU A 5 -2.14 -25.51 -32.72
CA LEU A 5 -2.69 -26.15 -31.54
C LEU A 5 -3.83 -27.11 -31.90
N SER A 6 -4.73 -26.70 -32.82
CA SER A 6 -5.82 -27.55 -33.29
C SER A 6 -5.28 -28.80 -33.99
N VAL A 7 -4.34 -28.68 -34.91
CA VAL A 7 -3.73 -29.81 -35.62
C VAL A 7 -2.93 -30.71 -34.68
N ASN A 8 -2.16 -30.15 -33.72
CA ASN A 8 -1.42 -30.94 -32.74
C ASN A 8 -2.32 -31.71 -31.77
N ALA A 9 -3.56 -31.23 -31.56
CA ALA A 9 -4.58 -31.94 -30.79
C ALA A 9 -5.35 -32.97 -31.62
N GLY A 10 -4.95 -33.26 -32.86
CA GLY A 10 -5.58 -34.21 -33.76
C GLY A 10 -6.81 -33.65 -34.50
N GLY A 11 -7.04 -32.38 -34.46
CA GLY A 11 -8.10 -31.68 -35.17
C GLY A 11 -7.69 -31.18 -36.56
N SER A 12 -8.63 -30.63 -37.30
CA SER A 12 -8.40 -29.98 -38.59
C SER A 12 -7.93 -28.53 -38.40
N PRO A 13 -7.24 -27.93 -39.35
CA PRO A 13 -6.97 -26.50 -39.37
C PRO A 13 -8.27 -25.69 -39.20
N ILE A 14 -8.19 -24.58 -38.49
CA ILE A 14 -9.35 -23.69 -38.29
C ILE A 14 -9.67 -23.04 -39.63
N ASN A 15 -10.91 -23.15 -40.08
CA ASN A 15 -11.38 -22.38 -41.24
C ASN A 15 -11.89 -21.03 -40.78
N TRP A 16 -10.98 -20.01 -40.84
CA TRP A 16 -11.24 -18.68 -40.34
C TRP A 16 -12.35 -17.93 -41.09
N GLU A 17 -12.49 -18.20 -42.41
CA GLU A 17 -13.55 -17.62 -43.24
C GLU A 17 -14.95 -17.99 -42.78
N ASN A 18 -15.11 -19.20 -42.18
CA ASN A 18 -16.40 -19.67 -41.69
C ASN A 18 -16.68 -19.28 -40.22
N ILE A 19 -15.68 -18.74 -39.52
CA ILE A 19 -15.78 -18.42 -38.11
C ILE A 19 -15.87 -16.91 -37.88
N LEU A 20 -14.99 -16.16 -38.54
CA LEU A 20 -14.95 -14.70 -38.38
C LEU A 20 -16.05 -14.03 -39.18
N ASP A 21 -16.50 -12.89 -38.70
CA ASP A 21 -17.27 -11.97 -39.51
C ASP A 21 -16.55 -11.66 -40.81
N ALA A 22 -17.29 -11.52 -41.92
CA ALA A 22 -16.73 -11.36 -43.26
C ALA A 22 -15.88 -10.11 -43.41
N ASP A 23 -16.29 -8.98 -42.80
CA ASP A 23 -15.56 -7.72 -42.92
C ASP A 23 -14.26 -7.78 -42.10
N LEU A 24 -14.30 -8.36 -40.90
CA LEU A 24 -13.12 -8.62 -40.08
C LEU A 24 -12.16 -9.58 -40.82
N TYR A 25 -12.67 -10.68 -41.37
CA TYR A 25 -11.83 -11.62 -42.13
C TYR A 25 -11.14 -10.95 -43.34
N ASN A 26 -11.91 -10.20 -44.13
CA ASN A 26 -11.37 -9.49 -45.28
C ASN A 26 -10.32 -8.44 -44.89
N SER A 27 -10.55 -7.68 -43.84
CA SER A 27 -9.61 -6.67 -43.32
C SER A 27 -8.30 -7.27 -42.83
N ILE A 28 -8.36 -8.48 -42.29
CA ILE A 28 -7.15 -9.24 -41.88
C ILE A 28 -6.40 -9.72 -43.15
N MET A 29 -7.12 -10.21 -44.13
CA MET A 29 -6.53 -10.79 -45.36
C MET A 29 -5.92 -9.74 -46.26
N ASP A 30 -6.50 -8.56 -46.38
CA ASP A 30 -5.93 -7.43 -47.15
C ASP A 30 -4.88 -6.61 -46.38
N GLY A 31 -4.72 -6.91 -45.08
CA GLY A 31 -3.73 -6.28 -44.19
C GLY A 31 -4.11 -4.88 -43.69
N SER A 32 -5.36 -4.46 -43.84
CA SER A 32 -5.87 -3.20 -43.27
C SER A 32 -6.00 -3.30 -41.75
N PHE A 33 -6.46 -4.45 -41.21
CA PHE A 33 -6.45 -4.75 -39.79
C PHE A 33 -5.17 -5.53 -39.39
N LYS A 34 -4.31 -4.91 -38.61
CA LYS A 34 -3.00 -5.48 -38.20
C LYS A 34 -3.02 -6.17 -36.85
N GLY A 35 -4.19 -6.28 -36.23
CA GLY A 35 -4.36 -6.79 -34.88
C GLY A 35 -4.23 -5.72 -33.82
N THR A 36 -4.75 -6.03 -32.64
CA THR A 36 -4.74 -5.16 -31.47
C THR A 36 -3.54 -5.49 -30.58
N ASN A 37 -2.68 -4.51 -30.34
CA ASN A 37 -1.62 -4.60 -29.34
C ASN A 37 -2.16 -4.10 -27.98
N TRP A 38 -2.72 -5.01 -27.22
CA TRP A 38 -3.36 -4.70 -25.94
C TRP A 38 -2.41 -4.08 -24.90
N ILE A 39 -1.14 -4.46 -24.92
CA ILE A 39 -0.13 -3.90 -24.01
C ILE A 39 0.18 -2.45 -24.35
N ASP A 40 0.30 -2.11 -25.63
CA ASP A 40 0.50 -0.72 -26.06
C ASP A 40 -0.75 0.13 -25.80
N ALA A 41 -1.94 -0.46 -25.86
CA ALA A 41 -3.21 0.20 -25.58
C ALA A 41 -3.27 0.79 -24.16
N ILE A 42 -2.68 0.10 -23.19
CA ILE A 42 -2.66 0.55 -21.78
C ILE A 42 -1.36 1.21 -21.35
N ARG A 43 -0.42 1.37 -22.28
CA ARG A 43 0.90 1.93 -21.99
C ARG A 43 0.84 3.44 -21.83
N ASN A 44 1.36 3.94 -20.72
CA ASN A 44 1.64 5.36 -20.54
C ASN A 44 3.05 5.68 -21.03
N GLN A 45 3.15 6.30 -22.20
CA GLN A 45 4.44 6.61 -22.83
C GLN A 45 5.24 7.69 -22.06
N ASN A 46 4.57 8.52 -21.28
CA ASN A 46 5.15 9.66 -20.59
C ASN A 46 4.88 9.58 -19.07
N ALA A 47 5.11 8.41 -18.45
CA ALA A 47 4.90 8.22 -17.02
C ALA A 47 5.92 9.04 -16.19
N PRO A 48 5.58 10.25 -15.69
CA PRO A 48 6.52 11.09 -14.98
C PRO A 48 6.75 10.57 -13.55
N TYR A 49 7.99 10.76 -13.11
CA TYR A 49 8.37 10.67 -11.70
C TYR A 49 8.98 11.99 -11.26
N GLN A 50 8.47 12.54 -10.15
CA GLN A 50 8.96 13.78 -9.56
C GLN A 50 9.15 13.60 -8.06
N ASN A 51 10.25 14.14 -7.54
CA ASN A 51 10.51 14.20 -6.12
C ASN A 51 11.09 15.58 -5.78
N HIS A 52 10.40 16.30 -4.91
CA HIS A 52 10.82 17.61 -4.41
C HIS A 52 11.00 17.52 -2.91
N ALA A 53 12.14 17.99 -2.41
CA ALA A 53 12.42 18.00 -0.98
C ALA A 53 13.07 19.32 -0.55
N LEU A 54 12.60 19.85 0.57
CA LEU A 54 13.19 20.98 1.25
C LEU A 54 13.53 20.57 2.67
N ASN A 55 14.77 20.80 3.06
CA ASN A 55 15.23 20.55 4.42
C ASN A 55 15.87 21.82 5.00
N VAL A 56 15.51 22.14 6.23
CA VAL A 56 16.07 23.25 6.98
C VAL A 56 16.68 22.70 8.27
N VAL A 57 17.93 23.04 8.51
CA VAL A 57 18.68 22.62 9.71
C VAL A 57 19.21 23.85 10.40
N GLY A 58 19.07 23.89 11.70
CA GLY A 58 19.59 25.01 12.51
C GLY A 58 19.77 24.60 13.96
N GLY A 59 20.47 25.43 14.70
CA GLY A 59 20.64 25.15 16.12
C GLY A 59 21.70 26.01 16.78
N SER A 60 21.89 25.71 18.04
CA SER A 60 22.91 26.28 18.94
C SER A 60 23.57 25.14 19.71
N ASP A 61 24.46 25.49 20.63
CA ASP A 61 25.09 24.51 21.54
C ASP A 61 24.10 23.73 22.42
N ARG A 62 22.86 24.23 22.57
CA ARG A 62 21.84 23.61 23.43
C ARG A 62 20.64 23.12 22.69
N THR A 63 20.43 23.56 21.45
CA THR A 63 19.25 23.19 20.66
C THR A 63 19.69 22.87 19.25
N LYS A 64 19.30 21.73 18.76
CA LYS A 64 19.45 21.33 17.36
C LYS A 64 18.08 21.02 16.79
N MET A 65 17.80 21.53 15.60
CA MET A 65 16.52 21.31 14.93
C MET A 65 16.74 20.98 13.47
N SER A 66 15.94 20.08 12.94
CA SER A 66 15.81 19.87 11.51
C SER A 66 14.34 19.73 11.14
N MET A 67 13.94 20.40 10.07
CA MET A 67 12.61 20.32 9.51
C MET A 67 12.72 19.98 8.02
N GLY A 68 11.88 19.10 7.55
CA GLY A 68 11.86 18.71 6.15
C GLY A 68 10.44 18.48 5.65
N ILE A 69 10.21 18.89 4.41
CA ILE A 69 9.03 18.53 3.65
C ILE A 69 9.48 17.92 2.34
N SER A 70 8.85 16.82 1.94
CA SER A 70 9.08 16.22 0.64
C SER A 70 7.76 15.83 0.00
N ASN A 71 7.70 15.96 -1.33
CA ASN A 71 6.60 15.48 -2.13
C ASN A 71 7.13 14.59 -3.24
N THR A 72 6.56 13.41 -3.37
CA THR A 72 6.83 12.45 -4.45
C THR A 72 5.55 12.25 -5.23
N SER A 73 5.63 12.42 -6.55
CA SER A 73 4.55 12.11 -7.48
C SER A 73 5.06 11.14 -8.53
N GLN A 74 4.30 10.09 -8.81
CA GLN A 74 4.65 9.06 -9.78
C GLN A 74 3.41 8.61 -10.54
N GLU A 75 3.51 8.49 -11.85
CA GLU A 75 2.52 7.81 -12.68
C GLU A 75 3.00 6.41 -13.06
N GLY A 76 2.05 5.49 -13.23
CA GLY A 76 2.34 4.13 -13.70
C GLY A 76 2.66 4.10 -15.20
N ILE A 77 3.57 3.21 -15.59
CA ILE A 77 3.90 2.97 -17.02
C ILE A 77 2.79 2.18 -17.74
N PHE A 78 1.89 1.56 -17.00
CA PHE A 78 0.68 0.90 -17.49
C PHE A 78 -0.55 1.45 -16.78
N GLY A 79 -1.71 1.31 -17.43
CA GLY A 79 -3.01 1.69 -16.90
C GLY A 79 -3.68 2.84 -17.63
N TYR A 80 -3.17 3.27 -18.78
CA TYR A 80 -3.90 4.23 -19.64
C TYR A 80 -5.20 3.57 -20.14
N PRO A 81 -6.35 4.27 -20.18
CA PRO A 81 -6.55 5.68 -19.85
C PRO A 81 -6.87 5.97 -18.37
N VAL A 82 -6.97 4.98 -17.49
CA VAL A 82 -7.33 5.18 -16.07
C VAL A 82 -6.26 5.84 -15.22
N GLN A 83 -5.04 5.94 -15.68
CA GLN A 83 -3.89 6.61 -15.06
C GLN A 83 -3.59 6.15 -13.63
N SER A 84 -2.79 5.11 -13.50
CA SER A 84 -2.22 4.73 -12.20
C SER A 84 -1.37 5.86 -11.64
N LYS A 85 -1.71 6.37 -10.42
CA LYS A 85 -1.02 7.51 -9.79
C LYS A 85 -0.70 7.22 -8.34
N TYR A 86 0.46 7.68 -7.92
CA TYR A 86 0.87 7.69 -6.53
C TYR A 86 1.43 9.07 -6.16
N ASN A 87 0.86 9.69 -5.12
CA ASN A 87 1.36 10.92 -4.54
C ASN A 87 1.63 10.73 -3.05
N ARG A 88 2.74 11.26 -2.57
CA ARG A 88 3.10 11.20 -1.16
C ARG A 88 3.74 12.50 -0.71
N THR A 89 3.18 13.10 0.32
CA THR A 89 3.78 14.22 1.04
C THR A 89 4.25 13.75 2.42
N THR A 90 5.49 14.03 2.76
CA THR A 90 6.06 13.70 4.07
C THR A 90 6.59 14.97 4.73
N VAL A 91 6.17 15.20 5.97
CA VAL A 91 6.71 16.26 6.84
C VAL A 91 7.48 15.60 7.97
N ARG A 92 8.70 16.09 8.23
CA ARG A 92 9.57 15.62 9.32
C ARG A 92 10.00 16.79 10.17
N ILE A 93 9.98 16.59 11.49
CA ILE A 93 10.49 17.55 12.46
C ILE A 93 11.28 16.76 13.50
N ASN A 94 12.54 17.10 13.64
CA ASN A 94 13.41 16.51 14.64
C ASN A 94 14.01 17.65 15.47
N SER A 95 14.09 17.48 16.78
CA SER A 95 14.79 18.43 17.63
C SER A 95 15.39 17.74 18.84
N ASP A 96 16.52 18.27 19.29
CA ASP A 96 17.21 17.90 20.51
C ASP A 96 17.52 19.17 21.31
N HIS A 97 17.18 19.14 22.60
CA HIS A 97 17.30 20.28 23.51
C HIS A 97 18.06 19.88 24.77
N VAL A 98 19.09 20.58 25.11
CA VAL A 98 19.77 20.53 26.40
C VAL A 98 19.03 21.45 27.38
N ILE A 99 18.23 20.88 28.26
CA ILE A 99 17.43 21.61 29.24
C ILE A 99 18.26 22.06 30.42
N LEU A 100 19.15 21.19 30.89
CA LEU A 100 20.03 21.46 32.01
C LEU A 100 21.46 21.02 31.72
N ARG A 101 22.40 21.93 31.83
CA ARG A 101 23.85 21.65 31.69
C ARG A 101 24.58 22.13 32.97
N LYS A 102 25.52 21.33 33.46
CA LYS A 102 26.41 21.68 34.56
C LYS A 102 27.86 21.44 34.12
N GLY A 103 28.61 22.52 33.99
CA GLY A 103 29.93 22.48 33.37
C GLY A 103 29.83 21.96 31.92
N ASN A 104 30.58 20.92 31.59
CA ASN A 104 30.57 20.28 30.29
C ASN A 104 29.61 19.09 30.18
N LEU A 105 28.80 18.86 31.22
CA LEU A 105 27.89 17.72 31.27
C LEU A 105 26.43 18.15 31.03
N ASP A 106 25.80 17.57 30.01
CA ASP A 106 24.38 17.73 29.72
C ASP A 106 23.58 16.81 30.64
N ILE A 107 23.03 17.41 31.72
CA ILE A 107 22.33 16.68 32.79
C ILE A 107 20.96 16.22 32.32
N ILE A 108 20.20 17.11 31.68
CA ILE A 108 18.84 16.78 31.16
C ILE A 108 18.78 17.23 29.73
N SER A 109 18.42 16.29 28.85
CA SER A 109 18.15 16.57 27.45
C SER A 109 16.82 15.96 27.03
N LEU A 110 16.11 16.64 26.13
CA LEU A 110 14.85 16.22 25.54
C LEU A 110 15.01 16.17 24.04
N GLY A 111 14.72 15.00 23.46
CA GLY A 111 14.67 14.81 22.01
C GLY A 111 13.26 14.49 21.55
N GLN A 112 12.91 14.96 20.36
CA GLN A 112 11.65 14.61 19.72
C GLN A 112 11.84 14.40 18.22
N ASN A 113 11.10 13.42 17.67
CA ASN A 113 11.04 13.15 16.25
C ASN A 113 9.58 13.00 15.86
N MET A 114 9.17 13.68 14.81
CA MET A 114 7.87 13.57 14.19
C MET A 114 8.03 13.29 12.71
N THR A 115 7.29 12.32 12.20
CA THR A 115 7.10 12.10 10.78
C THR A 115 5.61 11.96 10.51
N TYR A 116 5.08 12.84 9.69
CA TYR A 116 3.74 12.73 9.17
C TYR A 116 3.81 12.46 7.66
N THR A 117 3.06 11.47 7.20
CA THR A 117 2.96 11.11 5.80
C THR A 117 1.50 11.08 5.38
N TYR A 118 1.19 11.78 4.30
CA TYR A 118 -0.05 11.67 3.58
C TYR A 118 0.23 11.11 2.19
N SER A 119 -0.51 10.09 1.77
CA SER A 119 -0.38 9.54 0.43
C SER A 119 -1.73 9.20 -0.20
N THR A 120 -1.81 9.37 -1.50
CA THR A 120 -2.93 8.93 -2.33
C THR A 120 -2.43 7.95 -3.37
N LYS A 121 -3.23 6.96 -3.67
CA LYS A 121 -2.96 5.96 -4.71
C LYS A 121 -4.25 5.68 -5.47
N SER A 122 -4.15 5.62 -6.80
CA SER A 122 -5.16 5.07 -7.71
C SER A 122 -4.48 4.20 -8.75
N GLY A 123 -5.20 3.34 -9.43
CA GLY A 123 -4.63 2.58 -10.52
C GLY A 123 -5.35 1.30 -10.84
N ILE A 124 -4.75 0.52 -11.73
CA ILE A 124 -5.26 -0.73 -12.26
C ILE A 124 -5.11 -1.88 -11.25
N GLY A 125 -5.89 -2.94 -11.46
CA GLY A 125 -5.77 -4.18 -10.69
C GLY A 125 -4.53 -4.97 -11.08
N ILE A 126 -3.66 -5.23 -10.10
CA ILE A 126 -2.47 -6.08 -10.23
C ILE A 126 -2.48 -7.21 -9.18
N GLY A 127 -3.68 -7.65 -8.82
CA GLY A 127 -3.89 -8.65 -7.77
C GLY A 127 -3.42 -10.06 -8.16
N ASN A 128 -4.32 -11.03 -8.01
CA ASN A 128 -4.01 -12.40 -8.39
C ASN A 128 -4.12 -12.62 -9.92
N HIS A 129 -3.91 -13.85 -10.37
CA HIS A 129 -3.96 -14.24 -11.78
C HIS A 129 -5.24 -13.81 -12.52
N TYR A 130 -6.41 -13.86 -11.87
CA TYR A 130 -7.69 -13.53 -12.51
C TYR A 130 -8.02 -12.03 -12.48
N TRP A 131 -7.52 -11.32 -11.48
CA TRP A 131 -7.80 -9.89 -11.24
C TRP A 131 -6.58 -9.04 -11.53
N ASN A 132 -5.90 -9.32 -12.64
CA ASN A 132 -4.67 -8.66 -13.06
C ASN A 132 -4.86 -8.07 -14.46
N ASP A 133 -5.02 -6.76 -14.55
CA ASP A 133 -5.30 -6.10 -15.82
C ASP A 133 -4.12 -6.23 -16.80
N ILE A 134 -2.87 -6.24 -16.33
CA ILE A 134 -1.71 -6.46 -17.20
C ILE A 134 -1.72 -7.89 -17.77
N PHE A 135 -2.00 -8.88 -16.93
CA PHE A 135 -2.11 -10.27 -17.38
C PHE A 135 -3.26 -10.45 -18.39
N ASN A 136 -4.42 -9.83 -18.13
CA ASN A 136 -5.56 -9.87 -19.03
C ASN A 136 -5.23 -9.30 -20.41
N MET A 137 -4.42 -8.23 -20.48
CA MET A 137 -3.92 -7.66 -21.74
C MET A 137 -2.94 -8.60 -22.46
N LEU A 138 -2.11 -9.34 -21.70
CA LEU A 138 -1.14 -10.28 -22.29
C LEU A 138 -1.81 -11.49 -22.94
N VAL A 139 -2.94 -11.94 -22.40
CA VAL A 139 -3.67 -13.13 -22.88
C VAL A 139 -4.82 -12.79 -23.83
N ALA A 140 -5.18 -11.51 -23.95
CA ALA A 140 -6.29 -11.09 -24.78
C ALA A 140 -6.03 -11.40 -26.28
N ASN A 141 -7.10 -11.81 -26.98
CA ASN A 141 -7.00 -12.19 -28.38
C ASN A 141 -6.68 -10.94 -29.25
N PRO A 142 -5.56 -10.94 -29.99
CA PRO A 142 -5.18 -9.79 -30.81
C PRO A 142 -6.05 -9.61 -32.08
N ILE A 143 -6.88 -10.59 -32.44
CA ILE A 143 -7.82 -10.48 -33.56
C ILE A 143 -9.03 -9.62 -33.19
N LEU A 144 -9.38 -9.51 -31.91
CA LEU A 144 -10.47 -8.66 -31.46
C LEU A 144 -10.12 -7.18 -31.65
N PRO A 145 -10.93 -6.40 -32.41
CA PRO A 145 -10.77 -4.95 -32.50
C PRO A 145 -11.01 -4.29 -31.14
N MET A 146 -10.19 -3.31 -30.77
CA MET A 146 -10.36 -2.55 -29.54
C MET A 146 -11.50 -1.52 -29.63
N TYR A 147 -11.69 -0.97 -30.81
CA TYR A 147 -12.71 0.04 -31.10
C TYR A 147 -13.60 -0.43 -32.25
N ASN A 148 -14.87 -0.02 -32.19
CA ASN A 148 -15.81 -0.17 -33.28
C ASN A 148 -15.63 0.96 -34.32
N GLU A 149 -16.43 0.97 -35.37
CA GLU A 149 -16.41 1.98 -36.44
C GLU A 149 -16.74 3.41 -35.91
N ALA A 150 -17.51 3.52 -34.83
CA ALA A 150 -17.82 4.79 -34.20
C ALA A 150 -16.67 5.33 -33.29
N GLY A 151 -15.59 4.53 -33.12
CA GLY A 151 -14.48 4.87 -32.25
C GLY A 151 -14.73 4.61 -30.78
N GLU A 152 -15.78 3.88 -30.45
CA GLU A 152 -16.10 3.41 -29.11
C GLU A 152 -15.44 2.06 -28.84
N TYR A 153 -15.24 1.69 -27.55
CA TYR A 153 -14.73 0.37 -27.23
C TYR A 153 -15.71 -0.73 -27.64
N THR A 154 -15.21 -1.77 -28.31
CA THR A 154 -16.05 -2.94 -28.63
C THR A 154 -16.70 -3.52 -27.36
N ASP A 155 -18.01 -3.68 -27.40
CA ASP A 155 -18.80 -4.21 -26.31
C ASP A 155 -19.10 -5.72 -26.46
N TYR A 156 -20.13 -6.18 -25.76
CA TYR A 156 -20.58 -7.57 -25.80
C TYR A 156 -21.07 -8.00 -27.18
N ASP A 157 -22.01 -7.23 -27.77
CA ASP A 157 -22.68 -7.60 -29.02
C ASP A 157 -21.69 -7.55 -30.19
N GLU A 158 -20.81 -6.55 -30.20
CA GLU A 158 -19.75 -6.43 -31.20
C GLU A 158 -18.70 -7.52 -31.08
N THR A 159 -18.34 -7.93 -29.85
CA THR A 159 -17.43 -9.06 -29.63
C THR A 159 -18.05 -10.37 -30.09
N GLU A 160 -19.35 -10.59 -29.87
CA GLU A 160 -20.09 -11.74 -30.35
C GLU A 160 -20.12 -11.73 -31.87
N ALA A 161 -20.41 -10.60 -32.50
CA ALA A 161 -20.49 -10.43 -33.95
C ALA A 161 -19.18 -10.78 -34.66
N THR A 162 -18.02 -10.71 -34.03
CA THR A 162 -16.73 -11.11 -34.61
C THR A 162 -16.63 -12.61 -34.90
N GLY A 163 -17.48 -13.45 -34.30
CA GLY A 163 -17.41 -14.91 -34.37
C GLY A 163 -16.32 -15.55 -33.48
N LEU A 164 -15.50 -14.77 -32.80
CA LEU A 164 -14.39 -15.29 -32.01
C LEU A 164 -14.82 -16.19 -30.83
N TRP A 165 -16.05 -16.05 -30.34
CA TRP A 165 -16.57 -16.91 -29.26
C TRP A 165 -16.73 -18.36 -29.66
N ALA A 166 -16.79 -18.67 -30.97
CA ALA A 166 -16.75 -20.05 -31.40
C ALA A 166 -15.40 -20.74 -31.08
N LEU A 167 -14.34 -19.98 -30.86
CA LEU A 167 -13.01 -20.47 -30.51
C LEU A 167 -12.72 -20.35 -29.02
N ASP A 168 -13.19 -19.29 -28.38
CA ASP A 168 -12.95 -18.98 -26.98
C ASP A 168 -14.11 -18.13 -26.43
N ALA A 169 -14.93 -18.70 -25.58
CA ALA A 169 -16.07 -18.04 -24.96
C ALA A 169 -15.68 -16.93 -23.94
N TYR A 170 -14.40 -16.81 -23.61
CA TYR A 170 -13.89 -15.78 -22.71
C TYR A 170 -13.33 -14.56 -23.45
N VAL A 171 -13.38 -14.55 -24.79
CA VAL A 171 -12.96 -13.40 -25.56
C VAL A 171 -13.79 -12.17 -25.18
N ALA A 172 -13.10 -11.12 -24.77
CA ALA A 172 -13.68 -9.86 -24.35
C ALA A 172 -12.66 -8.73 -24.53
N ASN A 173 -13.13 -7.51 -24.63
CA ASN A 173 -12.27 -6.33 -24.61
C ASN A 173 -11.77 -6.07 -23.18
N PRO A 174 -10.51 -6.36 -22.85
CA PRO A 174 -10.01 -6.25 -21.50
C PRO A 174 -9.87 -4.80 -21.02
N VAL A 175 -9.74 -3.84 -21.95
CA VAL A 175 -9.66 -2.41 -21.63
C VAL A 175 -10.98 -1.91 -21.05
N VAL A 176 -12.12 -2.36 -21.57
CA VAL A 176 -13.43 -2.00 -21.03
C VAL A 176 -13.59 -2.44 -19.57
N SER A 177 -13.22 -3.69 -19.28
CA SER A 177 -13.24 -4.19 -17.91
C SER A 177 -12.34 -3.37 -16.97
N MET A 178 -11.16 -2.97 -17.43
CA MET A 178 -10.26 -2.12 -16.68
C MET A 178 -10.84 -0.72 -16.43
N VAL A 179 -11.38 -0.09 -17.48
CA VAL A 179 -11.89 1.30 -17.41
C VAL A 179 -13.18 1.40 -16.61
N LYS A 180 -14.09 0.43 -16.74
CA LYS A 180 -15.42 0.50 -16.14
C LYS A 180 -15.53 -0.20 -14.79
N SER A 181 -14.62 -1.10 -14.44
CA SER A 181 -14.64 -1.76 -13.12
C SER A 181 -14.00 -0.90 -12.02
N GLY A 182 -14.27 -1.25 -10.77
CA GLY A 182 -13.64 -0.65 -9.60
C GLY A 182 -12.11 -0.83 -9.55
N ARG A 183 -11.56 -1.73 -10.36
CA ARG A 183 -10.10 -1.88 -10.49
C ARG A 183 -9.43 -0.65 -11.12
N GLY A 184 -10.09 0.03 -12.06
CA GLY A 184 -9.61 1.26 -12.65
C GLY A 184 -10.15 2.52 -11.97
N ASN A 185 -11.34 2.44 -11.40
CA ASN A 185 -12.01 3.55 -10.73
C ASN A 185 -11.89 3.43 -9.23
N ASN A 186 -10.69 3.65 -8.69
CA ASN A 186 -10.42 3.54 -7.27
C ASN A 186 -9.49 4.64 -6.76
N GLN A 187 -9.58 4.88 -5.46
CA GLN A 187 -8.67 5.78 -4.76
C GLN A 187 -8.48 5.31 -3.32
N SER A 188 -7.22 5.18 -2.92
CA SER A 188 -6.80 5.05 -1.52
C SER A 188 -6.22 6.37 -1.04
N GLN A 189 -6.52 6.74 0.22
CA GLN A 189 -5.86 7.82 0.94
C GLN A 189 -5.32 7.26 2.25
N ASN A 190 -4.07 7.56 2.57
CA ASN A 190 -3.44 7.06 3.78
C ASN A 190 -2.76 8.19 4.53
N HIS A 191 -2.97 8.22 5.84
CA HIS A 191 -2.33 9.09 6.79
C HIS A 191 -1.50 8.23 7.75
N ALA A 192 -0.26 8.60 7.98
CA ALA A 192 0.59 7.95 8.98
C ALA A 192 1.32 9.01 9.79
N LEU A 193 1.19 8.95 11.11
CA LEU A 193 1.89 9.79 12.07
C LEU A 193 2.77 8.91 12.94
N ASN A 194 4.07 9.22 12.98
CA ASN A 194 5.00 8.62 13.91
C ASN A 194 5.57 9.74 14.77
N LEU A 195 5.42 9.60 16.09
CA LEU A 195 5.97 10.49 17.10
C LEU A 195 6.90 9.71 18.01
N SER A 196 8.04 10.28 18.33
CA SER A 196 8.95 9.77 19.34
C SER A 196 9.43 10.93 20.19
N ALA A 197 9.36 10.78 21.51
CA ALA A 197 9.94 11.71 22.46
C ALA A 197 10.84 10.94 23.41
N ASN A 198 12.01 11.47 23.70
CA ASN A 198 12.94 10.87 24.63
C ASN A 198 13.47 11.90 25.64
N LEU A 199 13.47 11.52 26.88
CA LEU A 199 14.10 12.23 27.98
C LEU A 199 15.40 11.49 28.34
N ARG A 200 16.51 12.20 28.35
CA ARG A 200 17.82 11.70 28.80
C ARG A 200 18.25 12.45 30.04
N ILE A 201 18.56 11.71 31.11
CA ILE A 201 19.07 12.26 32.36
C ILE A 201 20.45 11.65 32.65
N GLN A 202 21.45 12.49 32.81
CA GLN A 202 22.83 12.09 33.10
C GLN A 202 23.33 12.83 34.32
N PRO A 203 23.02 12.37 35.55
CA PRO A 203 23.36 13.09 36.78
C PRO A 203 24.86 13.12 37.07
N ILE A 204 25.58 12.09 36.63
CA ILE A 204 27.05 12.00 36.68
C ILE A 204 27.56 11.46 35.32
N LYS A 205 28.86 11.66 35.08
CA LYS A 205 29.49 11.14 33.85
C LYS A 205 29.23 9.63 33.70
N ASP A 206 28.89 9.22 32.50
CA ASP A 206 28.69 7.80 32.10
C ASP A 206 27.53 7.06 32.76
N LEU A 207 26.72 7.69 33.62
CA LEU A 207 25.45 7.16 34.12
C LEU A 207 24.29 7.86 33.40
N VAL A 208 23.61 7.13 32.53
CA VAL A 208 22.56 7.66 31.66
C VAL A 208 21.25 6.90 31.88
N PHE A 209 20.25 7.62 32.33
CA PHE A 209 18.86 7.16 32.25
C PHE A 209 18.21 7.73 31.01
N ARG A 210 17.54 6.90 30.21
CA ARG A 210 16.75 7.30 29.05
C ARG A 210 15.35 6.73 29.16
N SER A 211 14.36 7.61 28.99
CA SER A 211 12.96 7.24 28.86
C SER A 211 12.47 7.69 27.48
N GLN A 212 11.94 6.78 26.70
CA GLN A 212 11.46 7.05 25.34
C GLN A 212 10.03 6.57 25.17
N VAL A 213 9.17 7.44 24.67
CA VAL A 213 7.80 7.12 24.26
C VAL A 213 7.71 7.24 22.75
N ASN A 214 7.16 6.21 22.13
CA ASN A 214 6.83 6.21 20.71
C ASN A 214 5.32 6.06 20.56
N TYR A 215 4.76 6.83 19.63
CA TYR A 215 3.35 6.76 19.26
C TYR A 215 3.25 6.70 17.73
N ARG A 216 2.46 5.75 17.25
CA ARG A 216 2.19 5.59 15.83
C ARG A 216 0.69 5.55 15.60
N MET A 217 0.21 6.34 14.68
CA MET A 217 -1.16 6.36 14.20
C MET A 217 -1.18 6.13 12.69
N SER A 218 -2.13 5.36 12.23
CA SER A 218 -2.45 5.23 10.80
C SER A 218 -3.96 5.35 10.59
N ALA A 219 -4.35 6.04 9.52
CA ALA A 219 -5.73 6.10 9.07
C ALA A 219 -5.74 5.95 7.55
N SER A 220 -6.70 5.21 7.04
CA SER A 220 -6.86 5.02 5.59
C SER A 220 -8.31 5.09 5.19
N THR A 221 -8.55 5.58 3.98
CA THR A 221 -9.83 5.46 3.30
C THR A 221 -9.60 4.84 1.93
N TYR A 222 -10.57 4.07 1.48
CA TYR A 222 -10.57 3.49 0.15
C TYR A 222 -11.96 3.65 -0.45
N ARG A 223 -12.01 3.94 -1.74
CA ARG A 223 -13.24 3.97 -2.52
C ARG A 223 -12.96 3.37 -3.89
N ASP A 224 -13.84 2.50 -4.35
CA ASP A 224 -13.92 2.04 -5.74
C ASP A 224 -15.33 2.16 -6.27
N TYR A 225 -15.44 2.22 -7.59
CA TYR A 225 -16.72 2.32 -8.31
C TYR A 225 -16.69 1.50 -9.59
N SER A 226 -17.57 0.52 -9.68
CA SER A 226 -17.83 -0.24 -10.89
C SER A 226 -19.04 0.35 -11.61
N MET A 227 -18.83 0.74 -12.86
CA MET A 227 -19.90 1.18 -13.77
C MET A 227 -20.66 -0.01 -14.33
N VAL A 228 -21.79 0.23 -14.98
CA VAL A 228 -22.46 -0.79 -15.79
C VAL A 228 -21.65 -1.05 -17.05
N TYR A 229 -21.37 -2.31 -17.33
CA TYR A 229 -20.73 -2.75 -18.56
C TYR A 229 -20.98 -4.24 -18.82
N LYS A 230 -20.89 -4.63 -20.08
CA LYS A 230 -20.88 -6.02 -20.49
C LYS A 230 -19.94 -6.18 -21.67
N THR A 231 -18.97 -7.08 -21.57
CA THR A 231 -17.99 -7.37 -22.65
C THR A 231 -17.96 -8.85 -22.99
N SER A 232 -18.42 -9.72 -22.07
CA SER A 232 -18.65 -11.15 -22.31
C SER A 232 -19.68 -11.68 -21.31
N ASN A 233 -20.04 -12.95 -21.41
CA ASN A 233 -20.89 -13.63 -20.43
C ASN A 233 -20.23 -13.77 -19.05
N TYR A 234 -18.94 -13.50 -18.93
CA TYR A 234 -18.13 -13.65 -17.71
C TYR A 234 -17.56 -12.33 -17.22
N ALA A 235 -17.54 -11.28 -18.06
CA ALA A 235 -17.01 -9.96 -17.75
C ALA A 235 -18.10 -8.90 -17.92
N PHE A 236 -18.90 -8.71 -16.89
CA PHE A 236 -20.02 -7.76 -16.87
C PHE A 236 -20.30 -7.24 -15.47
N SER A 237 -21.04 -6.14 -15.40
CA SER A 237 -21.70 -5.61 -14.22
C SER A 237 -23.03 -5.02 -14.65
N ASP A 238 -24.14 -5.60 -14.19
CA ASP A 238 -25.50 -5.20 -14.59
C ASP A 238 -25.98 -3.93 -13.85
N THR A 239 -25.36 -3.63 -12.72
CA THR A 239 -25.65 -2.43 -11.92
C THR A 239 -24.34 -1.80 -11.49
N ASP A 240 -24.32 -0.48 -11.49
CA ASP A 240 -23.19 0.25 -10.92
C ASP A 240 -23.12 0.04 -9.39
N THR A 241 -21.91 -0.06 -8.88
CA THR A 241 -21.67 -0.37 -7.47
C THR A 241 -20.51 0.45 -6.94
N VAL A 242 -20.70 1.05 -5.78
CA VAL A 242 -19.61 1.71 -5.04
C VAL A 242 -19.28 0.93 -3.78
N SER A 243 -17.99 0.78 -3.50
CA SER A 243 -17.49 0.30 -2.21
C SER A 243 -16.68 1.42 -1.54
N GLN A 244 -16.89 1.60 -0.25
CA GLN A 244 -16.10 2.49 0.58
C GLN A 244 -15.65 1.79 1.84
N SER A 245 -14.41 2.04 2.25
CA SER A 245 -13.92 1.61 3.55
C SER A 245 -13.10 2.71 4.22
N ALA A 246 -13.12 2.70 5.53
CA ALA A 246 -12.27 3.54 6.37
C ALA A 246 -11.72 2.71 7.52
N SER A 247 -10.47 2.98 7.89
CA SER A 247 -9.87 2.40 9.08
C SER A 247 -8.97 3.42 9.76
N ALA A 248 -8.92 3.36 11.08
CA ALA A 248 -8.00 4.15 11.87
C ALA A 248 -7.52 3.36 13.07
N GLY A 249 -6.24 3.50 13.41
CA GLY A 249 -5.70 2.83 14.57
C GLY A 249 -4.36 3.41 15.00
N TRP A 250 -3.96 3.06 16.22
CA TRP A 250 -2.71 3.52 16.80
C TRP A 250 -2.07 2.45 17.68
N ASN A 251 -0.79 2.60 17.90
CA ASN A 251 -0.02 1.85 18.88
C ASN A 251 0.97 2.78 19.59
N TRP A 252 1.45 2.33 20.74
CA TRP A 252 2.49 3.04 21.46
C TRP A 252 3.47 2.06 22.09
N SER A 253 4.67 2.55 22.34
CA SER A 253 5.67 1.89 23.18
C SER A 253 6.34 2.87 24.12
N TRP A 254 6.70 2.36 25.31
CA TRP A 254 7.45 3.10 26.30
C TRP A 254 8.62 2.27 26.75
N GLU A 255 9.82 2.78 26.48
CA GLU A 255 11.08 2.14 26.81
C GLU A 255 11.83 2.97 27.85
N ASN A 256 12.35 2.31 28.87
CA ASN A 256 13.21 2.91 29.88
C ASN A 256 14.50 2.12 29.97
N THR A 257 15.63 2.82 29.94
CA THR A 257 16.94 2.21 30.06
C THR A 257 17.81 3.00 31.03
N LEU A 258 18.56 2.28 31.86
CA LEU A 258 19.61 2.81 32.72
C LEU A 258 20.92 2.17 32.29
N ASN A 259 21.84 2.99 31.81
CA ASN A 259 23.18 2.53 31.41
C ASN A 259 24.25 3.18 32.28
N TYR A 260 25.18 2.39 32.77
CA TYR A 260 26.33 2.88 33.51
C TYR A 260 27.61 2.27 33.03
N LYS A 261 28.59 3.12 32.68
CA LYS A 261 29.96 2.73 32.32
C LYS A 261 30.90 3.14 33.44
N PHE A 262 31.70 2.20 33.91
CA PHE A 262 32.63 2.45 34.98
C PHE A 262 33.85 1.51 34.87
N ASN A 263 34.95 1.95 35.49
CA ASN A 263 36.20 1.19 35.53
C ASN A 263 36.55 0.84 36.96
N ILE A 264 37.08 -0.36 37.16
CA ILE A 264 37.65 -0.82 38.43
C ILE A 264 39.09 -1.17 38.21
N ALA A 265 40.00 -0.60 39.04
CA ALA A 265 41.43 -0.83 38.99
C ALA A 265 42.05 -0.68 37.58
N GLN A 266 41.66 0.35 36.86
CA GLN A 266 42.15 0.79 35.53
C GLN A 266 42.06 -0.22 34.39
N LYS A 267 42.05 -1.51 34.66
CA LYS A 267 42.05 -2.60 33.66
C LYS A 267 40.69 -3.26 33.47
N ASN A 268 39.77 -3.01 34.37
CA ASN A 268 38.46 -3.66 34.31
C ASN A 268 37.43 -2.60 33.88
N HIS A 269 36.91 -2.75 32.67
CA HIS A 269 35.91 -1.86 32.09
C HIS A 269 34.57 -2.54 32.07
N PHE A 270 33.56 -1.89 32.61
CA PHE A 270 32.17 -2.37 32.66
C PHE A 270 31.26 -1.42 31.93
N ASP A 271 30.34 -1.99 31.12
CA ASP A 271 29.18 -1.30 30.55
C ASP A 271 27.93 -2.12 30.90
N VAL A 272 27.17 -1.64 31.88
CA VAL A 272 25.98 -2.30 32.41
C VAL A 272 24.74 -1.56 32.01
N LEU A 273 23.76 -2.26 31.46
CA LEU A 273 22.48 -1.74 31.04
C LEU A 273 21.37 -2.57 31.67
N ALA A 274 20.35 -1.89 32.24
CA ALA A 274 19.07 -2.45 32.63
C ALA A 274 17.97 -1.68 31.92
N GLY A 275 16.92 -2.39 31.49
CA GLY A 275 15.83 -1.74 30.78
C GLY A 275 14.50 -2.46 30.89
N SER A 276 13.45 -1.72 30.55
CA SER A 276 12.08 -2.23 30.42
C SER A 276 11.42 -1.62 29.20
N THR A 277 10.56 -2.41 28.55
CA THR A 277 9.70 -1.93 27.45
C THR A 277 8.26 -2.34 27.75
N LEU A 278 7.34 -1.40 27.56
CA LEU A 278 5.92 -1.65 27.51
C LEU A 278 5.43 -1.29 26.10
N GLU A 279 4.69 -2.19 25.49
CA GLU A 279 4.13 -1.98 24.16
C GLU A 279 2.64 -2.31 24.19
N HIS A 280 1.85 -1.52 23.50
CA HIS A 280 0.45 -1.81 23.24
C HIS A 280 0.13 -1.51 21.78
N SER A 281 -0.48 -2.48 21.11
CA SER A 281 -0.91 -2.40 19.72
C SER A 281 -2.34 -2.86 19.58
N GLY A 282 -2.98 -2.53 18.44
CA GLY A 282 -4.32 -2.99 18.14
C GLY A 282 -5.44 -2.01 18.53
N PHE A 283 -5.12 -0.82 19.03
CA PHE A 283 -6.14 0.22 19.16
C PHE A 283 -6.57 0.67 17.77
N GLY A 284 -7.78 0.31 17.36
CA GLY A 284 -8.29 0.73 16.08
C GLY A 284 -9.56 0.04 15.67
N GLU A 285 -10.16 0.58 14.64
CA GLU A 285 -11.39 0.06 14.06
C GLU A 285 -11.42 0.29 12.55
N SER A 286 -12.24 -0.50 11.88
CA SER A 286 -12.52 -0.35 10.46
C SER A 286 -14.01 -0.45 10.21
N VAL A 287 -14.45 0.23 9.16
CA VAL A 287 -15.80 0.15 8.61
C VAL A 287 -15.71 0.02 7.10
N ASN A 288 -16.60 -0.77 6.52
CA ASN A 288 -16.77 -0.85 5.08
C ASN A 288 -18.25 -0.94 4.73
N ALA A 289 -18.60 -0.41 3.58
CA ALA A 289 -19.93 -0.52 3.02
C ALA A 289 -19.85 -0.55 1.50
N ALA A 290 -20.76 -1.32 0.87
CA ALA A 290 -20.97 -1.26 -0.57
C ALA A 290 -22.46 -1.10 -0.86
N ARG A 291 -22.79 -0.42 -1.97
CA ARG A 291 -24.17 -0.21 -2.41
C ARG A 291 -24.20 -0.04 -3.92
N SER A 292 -25.29 -0.47 -4.55
CA SER A 292 -25.50 -0.39 -5.99
C SER A 292 -26.61 0.61 -6.35
N GLY A 293 -26.75 0.88 -7.66
CA GLY A 293 -27.79 1.72 -8.22
C GLY A 293 -27.51 3.20 -7.97
N GLY A 294 -26.59 3.81 -8.72
CA GLY A 294 -26.24 5.22 -8.57
C GLY A 294 -27.35 6.16 -9.08
N ALA A 295 -27.55 7.26 -8.37
CA ALA A 295 -28.40 8.35 -8.84
C ALA A 295 -27.82 9.06 -10.07
N TRP A 296 -26.51 8.96 -10.26
CA TRP A 296 -25.75 9.47 -11.41
C TRP A 296 -24.93 8.35 -12.03
N PRO A 297 -25.51 7.57 -12.95
CA PRO A 297 -24.80 6.44 -13.58
C PRO A 297 -23.52 6.88 -14.31
N ASN A 298 -22.48 6.05 -14.20
CA ASN A 298 -21.17 6.28 -14.84
C ASN A 298 -20.44 7.55 -14.38
N ASP A 299 -20.79 8.12 -13.23
CA ASP A 299 -20.14 9.29 -12.67
C ASP A 299 -19.34 8.96 -11.40
N TYR A 300 -18.03 8.75 -11.57
CA TYR A 300 -17.11 8.46 -10.46
C TYR A 300 -17.06 9.59 -9.41
N LEU A 301 -17.22 10.86 -9.81
CA LEU A 301 -17.11 11.98 -8.87
C LEU A 301 -18.23 11.95 -7.83
N HIS A 302 -19.42 11.54 -8.22
CA HIS A 302 -20.60 11.45 -7.34
C HIS A 302 -20.86 10.04 -6.80
N ALA A 303 -20.00 9.04 -7.14
CA ALA A 303 -20.10 7.67 -6.69
C ALA A 303 -19.67 7.50 -5.23
N TYR A 304 -20.62 7.68 -4.33
CA TYR A 304 -20.49 7.46 -2.88
C TYR A 304 -21.65 6.60 -2.38
N VAL A 305 -21.43 5.79 -1.35
CA VAL A 305 -22.46 4.91 -0.77
C VAL A 305 -23.74 5.68 -0.42
N GLY A 306 -23.61 6.93 0.07
CA GLY A 306 -24.76 7.80 0.38
C GLY A 306 -25.56 8.26 -0.84
N ASN A 307 -24.98 8.25 -2.04
CA ASN A 307 -25.62 8.67 -3.29
C ASN A 307 -26.19 7.49 -4.09
N MET A 308 -26.01 6.26 -3.61
CA MET A 308 -26.59 5.07 -4.22
C MET A 308 -28.01 4.87 -3.72
N ILE A 309 -28.95 4.55 -4.62
CA ILE A 309 -30.39 4.44 -4.36
C ILE A 309 -30.91 2.99 -4.31
N GLY A 310 -30.09 2.02 -4.73
CA GLY A 310 -30.45 0.60 -4.66
C GLY A 310 -30.69 0.13 -3.22
N THR A 311 -31.33 -1.01 -3.06
CA THR A 311 -31.58 -1.62 -1.76
C THR A 311 -30.26 -1.91 -1.04
N VAL A 312 -30.20 -1.56 0.24
CA VAL A 312 -29.04 -1.86 1.08
C VAL A 312 -29.03 -3.36 1.40
N ASP A 313 -27.98 -4.04 0.99
CA ASP A 313 -27.72 -5.41 1.44
C ASP A 313 -26.96 -5.37 2.78
N PRO A 314 -27.53 -5.86 3.90
CA PRO A 314 -26.84 -5.90 5.18
C PRO A 314 -25.48 -6.63 5.13
N ALA A 315 -25.34 -7.62 4.24
CA ALA A 315 -24.07 -8.35 4.06
C ALA A 315 -22.97 -7.50 3.42
N SER A 316 -23.32 -6.37 2.79
CA SER A 316 -22.38 -5.42 2.21
C SER A 316 -21.83 -4.39 3.22
N ILE A 317 -22.33 -4.41 4.45
CA ILE A 317 -21.90 -3.51 5.52
C ILE A 317 -21.11 -4.31 6.55
N GLY A 318 -19.92 -3.88 6.86
CA GLY A 318 -19.05 -4.53 7.83
C GLY A 318 -18.27 -3.54 8.67
N GLY A 319 -17.70 -4.06 9.73
CA GLY A 319 -16.80 -3.30 10.60
C GLY A 319 -16.20 -4.22 11.64
N SER A 320 -15.02 -3.88 12.12
CA SER A 320 -14.34 -4.64 13.16
C SER A 320 -13.41 -3.77 13.96
N THR A 321 -13.16 -4.16 15.17
CA THR A 321 -12.03 -3.67 15.96
C THR A 321 -10.76 -4.41 15.55
N TRP A 322 -9.60 -3.77 15.67
CA TRP A 322 -8.33 -4.46 15.59
C TRP A 322 -8.11 -5.29 16.85
N GLY A 323 -7.48 -6.45 16.70
CA GLY A 323 -7.11 -7.26 17.87
C GLY A 323 -6.05 -6.54 18.70
N ASP A 324 -6.35 -6.26 19.98
CA ASP A 324 -5.40 -5.60 20.84
C ASP A 324 -4.39 -6.58 21.46
N SER A 325 -3.16 -6.15 21.59
CA SER A 325 -2.10 -6.93 22.22
C SER A 325 -1.15 -6.04 23.01
N GLY A 326 -0.67 -6.56 24.13
CA GLY A 326 0.30 -5.92 24.99
C GLY A 326 1.53 -6.80 25.19
N LEU A 327 2.70 -6.18 25.19
CA LEU A 327 3.98 -6.80 25.50
C LEU A 327 4.67 -6.01 26.61
N ALA A 328 5.15 -6.71 27.63
CA ALA A 328 5.99 -6.15 28.69
C ALA A 328 7.32 -6.91 28.72
N SER A 329 8.42 -6.20 28.70
CA SER A 329 9.75 -6.79 28.65
C SER A 329 10.66 -6.16 29.70
N PHE A 330 11.51 -7.00 30.33
CA PHE A 330 12.62 -6.57 31.15
C PHE A 330 13.91 -7.18 30.62
N PHE A 331 14.94 -6.38 30.54
CA PHE A 331 16.22 -6.85 30.00
C PHE A 331 17.41 -6.24 30.69
N GLY A 332 18.51 -6.98 30.67
CA GLY A 332 19.80 -6.54 31.18
C GLY A 332 20.95 -6.99 30.28
N ARG A 333 21.97 -6.18 30.23
CA ARG A 333 23.22 -6.49 29.53
C ARG A 333 24.39 -6.07 30.40
N ILE A 334 25.42 -6.90 30.45
CA ILE A 334 26.73 -6.57 30.99
C ILE A 334 27.79 -6.85 29.92
N ASN A 335 28.56 -5.84 29.59
CA ASN A 335 29.79 -5.98 28.84
C ASN A 335 30.97 -5.74 29.77
N TYR A 336 31.89 -6.66 29.79
CA TYR A 336 33.12 -6.60 30.58
C TYR A 336 34.32 -6.71 29.64
N ASP A 337 35.27 -5.85 29.85
CA ASP A 337 36.55 -5.84 29.15
C ASP A 337 37.70 -5.79 30.19
N TYR A 338 38.66 -6.71 30.02
CA TYR A 338 39.87 -6.71 30.83
C TYR A 338 41.09 -6.38 29.96
N ASP A 339 41.65 -5.19 30.18
CA ASP A 339 42.93 -4.71 29.60
C ASP A 339 42.91 -4.81 28.04
N GLU A 340 41.76 -4.65 27.40
CA GLU A 340 41.50 -4.83 25.95
C GLU A 340 41.93 -6.22 25.41
N LYS A 341 42.08 -7.23 26.31
CA LYS A 341 42.51 -8.58 25.96
C LYS A 341 41.38 -9.61 26.07
N TYR A 342 40.55 -9.48 27.07
CA TYR A 342 39.48 -10.44 27.32
C TYR A 342 38.16 -9.70 27.43
N MET A 343 37.25 -10.08 26.58
CA MET A 343 35.91 -9.42 26.51
C MET A 343 34.84 -10.48 26.78
N LEU A 344 33.85 -10.12 27.59
CA LEU A 344 32.66 -10.92 27.89
C LEU A 344 31.43 -10.06 27.73
N SER A 345 30.40 -10.57 27.03
CA SER A 345 29.07 -9.98 26.97
C SER A 345 28.05 -11.00 27.43
N ALA A 346 27.18 -10.59 28.35
CA ALA A 346 26.02 -11.37 28.79
C ALA A 346 24.75 -10.55 28.70
N ILE A 347 23.69 -11.16 28.18
CA ILE A 347 22.38 -10.54 27.99
C ILE A 347 21.32 -11.46 28.56
N ILE A 348 20.35 -10.89 29.27
CA ILE A 348 19.15 -11.58 29.72
C ILE A 348 17.94 -10.75 29.35
N ARG A 349 16.85 -11.42 28.94
CA ARG A 349 15.56 -10.79 28.65
C ARG A 349 14.43 -11.70 29.06
N ALA A 350 13.42 -11.11 29.68
CA ALA A 350 12.16 -11.75 29.97
C ALA A 350 11.03 -10.95 29.28
N ASP A 351 10.18 -11.66 28.57
CA ASP A 351 9.07 -11.07 27.79
C ASP A 351 7.75 -11.69 28.24
N GLY A 352 6.78 -10.83 28.56
CA GLY A 352 5.41 -11.21 28.88
C GLY A 352 4.45 -10.69 27.84
N SER A 353 3.65 -11.57 27.23
CA SER A 353 2.70 -11.21 26.18
C SER A 353 1.25 -11.46 26.59
N SER A 354 0.36 -10.50 26.27
CA SER A 354 -1.08 -10.66 26.47
C SER A 354 -1.71 -11.75 25.59
N ASN A 355 -1.03 -12.17 24.51
CA ASN A 355 -1.52 -13.19 23.59
C ASN A 355 -1.49 -14.60 24.17
N PHE A 356 -0.74 -14.80 25.26
CA PHE A 356 -0.73 -16.07 25.98
C PHE A 356 -1.82 -16.13 27.06
N ALA A 357 -2.27 -17.33 27.36
CA ALA A 357 -3.25 -17.58 28.41
C ALA A 357 -2.81 -17.03 29.76
N ARG A 358 -3.77 -16.65 30.60
CA ARG A 358 -3.48 -16.23 31.98
C ARG A 358 -2.68 -17.33 32.72
N GLY A 359 -1.59 -16.95 33.36
CA GLY A 359 -0.66 -17.87 34.04
C GLY A 359 0.51 -18.35 33.14
N HIS A 360 0.52 -18.06 31.85
CA HIS A 360 1.59 -18.42 30.90
C HIS A 360 2.07 -17.21 30.09
N ARG A 361 1.90 -16.01 30.61
CA ARG A 361 2.23 -14.77 29.90
C ARG A 361 3.70 -14.39 29.92
N TRP A 362 4.47 -15.02 30.82
CA TRP A 362 5.91 -14.82 31.00
C TRP A 362 6.68 -16.11 30.72
#